data_8632189f912b38b8d190f510251ac0be
#
_entry.id   8632189f912b38b8d190f510251ac0be
#
_cell.length_a   1.000
_cell.length_b   1.000
_cell.length_c   1.000
_cell.angle_alpha   90.00
_cell.angle_beta   90.00
_cell.angle_gamma   90.00
#
_symmetry.space_group_name_H-M   'P 1'
#
loop_
_entity.id
_entity.type
_entity.pdbx_description
1 polymer ?
#
loop_
_entity_poly.entity_id
_entity_poly.type
_entity_poly.pdbx_seq_one_letter_code
_entity_poly.pdbx_strand_id
1 'polypeptide(L)'
;GMKMKLGIAIAMSHNSKLLILDEATSGLDPVVRDEVVEMFSEFTRDESHSILISSHIVNDLEKLCDYIAFLHKGKLLLCEEKDLLREEYGLVHCSIDEFQAIPFNSVKYKKENAYGVEAMVLRNAVPSDIHISPISIEELFVFMVKEAK
;
A
#
# COMPACT_ATOMS: atom_id res chain seq x y z
N GLY A 1 -14.65 -18.35 -6.76
CA GLY A 1 -15.77 -17.41 -6.68
C GLY A 1 -16.82 -17.80 -5.63
N MET A 2 -17.71 -18.77 -5.90
CA MET A 2 -18.88 -19.08 -5.06
C MET A 2 -18.51 -19.52 -3.62
N LYS A 3 -17.47 -20.35 -3.45
CA LYS A 3 -17.01 -20.80 -2.11
C LYS A 3 -16.50 -19.61 -1.26
N MET A 4 -15.81 -18.66 -1.89
CA MET A 4 -15.30 -17.47 -1.20
C MET A 4 -16.45 -16.56 -0.74
N LYS A 5 -17.41 -16.27 -1.62
CA LYS A 5 -18.63 -15.51 -1.25
C LYS A 5 -19.37 -16.17 -0.08
N LEU A 6 -19.52 -17.50 -0.08
CA LEU A 6 -20.15 -18.23 1.01
C LEU A 6 -19.35 -18.11 2.31
N GLY A 7 -18.03 -18.22 2.26
CA GLY A 7 -17.16 -18.04 3.43
C GLY A 7 -17.28 -16.65 4.05
N ILE A 8 -17.29 -15.61 3.22
CA ILE A 8 -17.48 -14.21 3.65
C ILE A 8 -18.87 -14.04 4.28
N ALA A 9 -19.93 -14.54 3.63
CA ALA A 9 -21.29 -14.47 4.16
C ALA A 9 -21.42 -15.16 5.53
N ILE A 10 -20.79 -16.31 5.71
CA ILE A 10 -20.76 -17.02 7.01
C ILE A 10 -20.01 -16.18 8.04
N ALA A 11 -18.83 -15.64 7.71
CA ALA A 11 -18.04 -14.83 8.63
C ALA A 11 -18.80 -13.58 9.10
N MET A 12 -19.56 -12.94 8.21
CA MET A 12 -20.36 -11.75 8.52
C MET A 12 -21.69 -12.05 9.22
N SER A 13 -22.19 -13.29 9.16
CA SER A 13 -23.52 -13.66 9.71
C SER A 13 -23.58 -13.70 11.24
N HIS A 14 -22.44 -13.64 11.94
CA HIS A 14 -22.37 -13.85 13.40
C HIS A 14 -22.25 -12.54 14.21
N ASN A 15 -22.57 -11.40 13.64
CA ASN A 15 -22.40 -10.08 14.29
C ASN A 15 -20.96 -9.89 14.82
N SER A 16 -19.99 -10.30 14.03
CA SER A 16 -18.56 -10.24 14.36
C SER A 16 -18.08 -8.81 14.40
N LYS A 17 -17.37 -8.42 15.44
CA LYS A 17 -16.72 -7.10 15.52
C LYS A 17 -15.38 -7.04 14.77
N LEU A 18 -14.75 -8.18 14.58
CA LEU A 18 -13.48 -8.32 13.88
C LEU A 18 -13.59 -9.44 12.83
N LEU A 19 -13.31 -9.11 11.59
CA LEU A 19 -13.08 -10.08 10.51
C LEU A 19 -11.59 -10.26 10.28
N ILE A 20 -11.13 -11.52 10.24
CA ILE A 20 -9.76 -11.87 9.85
C ILE A 20 -9.84 -12.61 8.53
N LEU A 21 -9.28 -12.02 7.49
CA LEU A 21 -9.43 -12.46 6.11
C LEU A 21 -8.06 -12.68 5.46
N ASP A 22 -7.86 -13.88 4.95
CA ASP A 22 -6.65 -14.24 4.23
C ASP A 22 -6.95 -14.37 2.73
N GLU A 23 -6.36 -13.48 1.92
CA GLU A 23 -6.51 -13.44 0.45
C GLU A 23 -7.98 -13.46 -0.02
N ALA A 24 -8.88 -12.78 0.70
CA ALA A 24 -10.33 -12.89 0.51
C ALA A 24 -10.86 -12.44 -0.87
N THR A 25 -10.09 -11.63 -1.60
CA THR A 25 -10.44 -11.15 -2.96
C THR A 25 -9.69 -11.90 -4.06
N SER A 26 -8.75 -12.78 -3.69
CA SER A 26 -7.94 -13.52 -4.64
C SER A 26 -8.76 -14.50 -5.48
N GLY A 27 -8.50 -14.54 -6.79
CA GLY A 27 -9.18 -15.44 -7.73
C GLY A 27 -10.65 -15.09 -8.01
N LEU A 28 -11.14 -13.94 -7.55
CA LEU A 28 -12.42 -13.39 -7.98
C LEU A 28 -12.27 -12.65 -9.30
N ASP A 29 -13.32 -12.72 -10.15
CA ASP A 29 -13.39 -11.82 -11.29
C ASP A 29 -13.54 -10.35 -10.84
N PRO A 30 -13.17 -9.37 -11.68
CA PRO A 30 -13.12 -7.96 -11.26
C PRO A 30 -14.43 -7.40 -10.73
N VAL A 31 -15.58 -7.82 -11.27
CA VAL A 31 -16.90 -7.33 -10.84
C VAL A 31 -17.23 -7.85 -9.46
N VAL A 32 -17.08 -9.16 -9.25
CA VAL A 32 -17.32 -9.81 -7.96
C VAL A 32 -16.35 -9.30 -6.89
N ARG A 33 -15.12 -9.01 -7.28
CA ARG A 33 -14.12 -8.43 -6.37
C ARG A 33 -14.56 -7.05 -5.89
N ASP A 34 -15.01 -6.19 -6.78
CA ASP A 34 -15.47 -4.84 -6.44
C ASP A 34 -16.69 -4.89 -5.51
N GLU A 35 -17.66 -5.79 -5.76
CA GLU A 35 -18.80 -6.05 -4.86
C GLU A 35 -18.36 -6.47 -3.45
N VAL A 36 -17.35 -7.33 -3.34
CA VAL A 36 -16.83 -7.80 -2.05
C VAL A 36 -16.07 -6.68 -1.31
N VAL A 37 -15.28 -5.88 -2.03
CA VAL A 37 -14.60 -4.71 -1.48
C VAL A 37 -15.62 -3.69 -0.94
N GLU A 38 -16.69 -3.45 -1.68
CA GLU A 38 -17.78 -2.55 -1.24
C GLU A 38 -18.48 -3.07 0.01
N MET A 39 -18.76 -4.38 0.07
CA MET A 39 -19.34 -5.04 1.26
C MET A 39 -18.45 -4.90 2.50
N PHE A 40 -17.13 -5.01 2.35
CA PHE A 40 -16.17 -4.80 3.44
C PHE A 40 -16.15 -3.33 3.88
N SER A 41 -16.19 -2.40 2.93
CA SER A 41 -16.28 -0.97 3.24
C SER A 41 -17.57 -0.63 4.00
N GLU A 42 -18.70 -1.26 3.65
CA GLU A 42 -19.94 -1.09 4.40
C GLU A 42 -19.85 -1.67 5.81
N PHE A 43 -19.21 -2.82 5.98
CA PHE A 43 -19.02 -3.44 7.29
C PHE A 43 -18.23 -2.54 8.25
N THR A 44 -17.18 -1.85 7.76
CA THR A 44 -16.34 -0.97 8.57
C THR A 44 -16.91 0.44 8.77
N ARG A 45 -18.05 0.78 8.21
CA ARG A 45 -18.75 2.05 8.54
C ARG A 45 -19.21 2.14 9.99
N ASP A 46 -19.48 1.00 10.61
CA ASP A 46 -19.68 0.93 12.06
C ASP A 46 -18.30 0.92 12.73
N GLU A 47 -17.98 1.97 13.48
CA GLU A 47 -16.69 2.15 14.18
C GLU A 47 -16.37 1.03 15.18
N SER A 48 -17.38 0.23 15.57
CA SER A 48 -17.19 -0.95 16.42
C SER A 48 -16.68 -2.18 15.66
N HIS A 49 -16.66 -2.12 14.31
CA HIS A 49 -16.22 -3.20 13.44
C HIS A 49 -14.84 -2.93 12.86
N SER A 50 -14.06 -3.98 12.70
CA SER A 50 -12.71 -3.91 12.14
C SER A 50 -12.44 -5.10 11.22
N ILE A 51 -11.54 -4.89 10.25
CA ILE A 51 -11.07 -5.94 9.34
C ILE A 51 -9.56 -6.00 9.41
N LEU A 52 -9.02 -7.20 9.62
CA LEU A 52 -7.63 -7.53 9.36
C LEU A 52 -7.59 -8.39 8.09
N ILE A 53 -7.04 -7.85 7.02
CA ILE A 53 -7.00 -8.53 5.72
C ILE A 53 -5.56 -8.68 5.23
N SER A 54 -5.21 -9.87 4.75
CA SER A 54 -4.02 -10.08 3.93
C SER A 54 -4.40 -10.09 2.45
N SER A 55 -3.60 -9.48 1.60
CA SER A 55 -3.75 -9.54 0.15
C SER A 55 -2.44 -9.20 -0.56
N HIS A 56 -2.22 -9.83 -1.71
CA HIS A 56 -1.20 -9.41 -2.66
C HIS A 56 -1.75 -8.43 -3.71
N ILE A 57 -3.06 -8.14 -3.69
CA ILE A 57 -3.73 -7.18 -4.57
C ILE A 57 -3.75 -5.82 -3.86
N VAL A 58 -2.69 -5.04 -4.05
CA VAL A 58 -2.48 -3.79 -3.32
C VAL A 58 -3.61 -2.79 -3.55
N ASN A 59 -4.18 -2.78 -4.75
CA ASN A 59 -5.29 -1.88 -5.08
C ASN A 59 -6.55 -2.10 -4.21
N ASP A 60 -6.82 -3.33 -3.79
CA ASP A 60 -7.93 -3.63 -2.87
C ASP A 60 -7.62 -3.07 -1.48
N LEU A 61 -6.36 -3.23 -1.02
CA LEU A 61 -5.91 -2.68 0.26
C LEU A 61 -5.94 -1.15 0.27
N GLU A 62 -5.56 -0.50 -0.83
CA GLU A 62 -5.65 0.96 -0.97
C GLU A 62 -7.08 1.49 -0.84
N LYS A 63 -8.07 0.72 -1.30
CA LYS A 63 -9.48 1.08 -1.20
C LYS A 63 -10.06 0.86 0.22
N LEU A 64 -9.64 -0.23 0.88
CA LEU A 64 -10.26 -0.73 2.11
C LEU A 64 -9.58 -0.28 3.39
N CYS A 65 -8.24 -0.20 3.39
CA CYS A 65 -7.47 -0.13 4.62
C CYS A 65 -7.07 1.30 4.97
N ASP A 66 -7.19 1.65 6.26
CA ASP A 66 -6.62 2.87 6.82
C ASP A 66 -5.14 2.68 7.17
N TYR A 67 -4.78 1.48 7.65
CA TYR A 67 -3.42 1.09 8.01
C TYR A 67 -2.87 0.03 7.07
N ILE A 68 -1.61 0.16 6.72
CA ILE A 68 -0.88 -0.77 5.85
C ILE A 68 0.31 -1.37 6.61
N ALA A 69 0.43 -2.70 6.56
CA ALA A 69 1.56 -3.43 7.12
C ALA A 69 2.28 -4.19 6.01
N PHE A 70 3.58 -3.95 5.83
CA PHE A 70 4.40 -4.67 4.85
C PHE A 70 5.16 -5.81 5.51
N LEU A 71 4.88 -7.04 5.06
CA LEU A 71 5.58 -8.25 5.50
C LEU A 71 6.49 -8.77 4.38
N HIS A 72 7.76 -8.99 4.68
CA HIS A 72 8.71 -9.58 3.75
C HIS A 72 9.66 -10.54 4.46
N LYS A 73 9.78 -11.77 3.96
CA LYS A 73 10.65 -12.83 4.54
C LYS A 73 10.49 -13.00 6.05
N GLY A 74 9.25 -12.97 6.54
CA GLY A 74 8.91 -13.12 7.95
C GLY A 74 9.23 -11.91 8.82
N LYS A 75 9.56 -10.76 8.23
CA LYS A 75 9.79 -9.50 8.94
C LYS A 75 8.73 -8.47 8.60
N LEU A 76 8.28 -7.75 9.61
CA LEU A 76 7.47 -6.56 9.44
C LEU A 76 8.42 -5.41 9.04
N LEU A 77 8.29 -4.93 7.80
CA LEU A 77 9.09 -3.81 7.29
C LEU A 77 8.52 -2.47 7.74
N LEU A 78 7.19 -2.35 7.76
CA LEU A 78 6.45 -1.14 8.04
C LEU A 78 5.06 -1.50 8.55
N CYS A 79 4.53 -0.67 9.44
CA CYS A 79 3.10 -0.66 9.78
C CYS A 79 2.71 0.78 10.10
N GLU A 80 1.93 1.41 9.23
CA GLU A 80 1.60 2.83 9.36
C GLU A 80 0.25 3.15 8.69
N GLU A 81 -0.30 4.29 9.04
CA GLU A 81 -1.48 4.85 8.37
C GLU A 81 -1.19 5.15 6.90
N LYS A 82 -2.08 4.74 6.02
CA LYS A 82 -1.91 4.84 4.57
C LYS A 82 -1.68 6.28 4.09
N ASP A 83 -2.43 7.23 4.63
CA ASP A 83 -2.35 8.63 4.21
C ASP A 83 -1.05 9.27 4.69
N LEU A 84 -0.57 8.94 5.89
CA LEU A 84 0.75 9.36 6.36
C LEU A 84 1.87 8.84 5.47
N LEU A 85 1.79 7.58 5.00
CA LEU A 85 2.76 7.04 4.04
C LEU A 85 2.82 7.85 2.74
N ARG A 86 1.68 8.26 2.22
CA ARG A 86 1.59 9.09 0.99
C ARG A 86 2.06 10.53 1.21
N GLU A 87 1.91 11.05 2.42
CA GLU A 87 2.41 12.37 2.80
C GLU A 87 3.92 12.36 3.03
N GLU A 88 4.45 11.31 3.64
CA GLU A 88 5.86 11.19 3.99
C GLU A 88 6.74 10.89 2.78
N TYR A 89 6.31 9.95 1.92
CA TYR A 89 7.10 9.46 0.78
C TYR A 89 6.63 10.05 -0.54
N GLY A 90 7.58 10.18 -1.46
CA GLY A 90 7.32 10.60 -2.83
C GLY A 90 8.29 10.00 -3.82
N LEU A 91 7.95 10.11 -5.09
CA LEU A 91 8.74 9.64 -6.20
C LEU A 91 9.33 10.82 -6.96
N VAL A 92 10.64 10.81 -7.20
CA VAL A 92 11.35 11.80 -8.01
C VAL A 92 11.87 11.13 -9.27
N HIS A 93 11.66 11.82 -10.40
CA HIS A 93 12.30 11.49 -11.66
C HIS A 93 13.10 12.71 -12.09
N CYS A 94 14.41 12.62 -12.05
CA CYS A 94 15.29 13.77 -12.27
C CYS A 94 16.58 13.36 -13.00
N SER A 95 17.32 14.36 -13.50
CA SER A 95 18.66 14.16 -14.02
C SER A 95 19.65 13.78 -12.90
N ILE A 96 20.82 13.30 -13.26
CA ILE A 96 21.89 12.97 -12.31
C ILE A 96 22.33 14.22 -11.52
N ASP A 97 22.36 15.38 -12.20
CA ASP A 97 22.80 16.65 -11.58
C ASP A 97 21.75 17.12 -10.55
N GLU A 98 20.48 17.08 -10.88
CA GLU A 98 19.38 17.40 -9.94
C GLU A 98 19.35 16.43 -8.75
N PHE A 99 19.62 15.16 -8.99
CA PHE A 99 19.68 14.15 -7.92
C PHE A 99 20.77 14.45 -6.88
N GLN A 100 21.89 15.03 -7.27
CA GLN A 100 22.97 15.42 -6.34
C GLN A 100 22.55 16.53 -5.36
N ALA A 101 21.51 17.31 -5.67
CA ALA A 101 20.95 18.32 -4.79
C ALA A 101 20.03 17.72 -3.70
N ILE A 102 19.62 16.46 -3.85
CA ILE A 102 18.76 15.76 -2.87
C ILE A 102 19.64 15.24 -1.72
N PRO A 103 19.31 15.56 -0.46
CA PRO A 103 20.06 15.05 0.69
C PRO A 103 20.06 13.52 0.74
N PHE A 104 21.23 12.93 0.86
CA PHE A 104 21.39 11.46 0.84
C PHE A 104 20.54 10.73 1.88
N ASN A 105 20.37 11.31 3.06
CA ASN A 105 19.56 10.75 4.15
C ASN A 105 18.05 10.72 3.85
N SER A 106 17.59 11.52 2.88
CA SER A 106 16.19 11.54 2.44
C SER A 106 15.89 10.51 1.34
N VAL A 107 16.91 9.97 0.70
CA VAL A 107 16.77 8.95 -0.34
C VAL A 107 16.64 7.59 0.31
N LYS A 108 15.51 6.93 0.10
CA LYS A 108 15.20 5.59 0.61
C LYS A 108 15.49 4.49 -0.38
N TYR A 109 15.35 4.77 -1.66
CA TYR A 109 15.68 3.87 -2.75
C TYR A 109 16.01 4.68 -3.99
N LYS A 110 16.96 4.21 -4.79
CA LYS A 110 17.27 4.80 -6.10
C LYS A 110 17.47 3.74 -7.16
N LYS A 111 17.08 4.09 -8.37
CA LYS A 111 17.36 3.33 -9.58
C LYS A 111 17.84 4.30 -10.66
N GLU A 112 19.02 4.04 -11.18
CA GLU A 112 19.57 4.80 -12.30
C GLU A 112 19.27 4.08 -13.63
N ASN A 113 18.97 4.85 -14.65
CA ASN A 113 18.78 4.35 -16.01
C ASN A 113 19.36 5.36 -17.03
N ALA A 114 19.26 5.05 -18.32
CA ALA A 114 19.79 5.89 -19.39
C ALA A 114 19.16 7.29 -19.47
N TYR A 115 18.02 7.52 -18.82
CA TYR A 115 17.25 8.76 -18.89
C TYR A 115 17.34 9.59 -17.60
N GLY A 116 17.99 9.08 -16.55
CA GLY A 116 18.16 9.77 -15.28
C GLY A 116 18.01 8.85 -14.08
N VAL A 117 17.58 9.45 -12.97
CA VAL A 117 17.40 8.78 -11.67
C VAL A 117 15.93 8.77 -11.30
N GLU A 118 15.43 7.60 -10.93
CA GLU A 118 14.17 7.39 -10.26
C GLU A 118 14.46 7.07 -8.79
N ALA A 119 13.91 7.85 -7.86
CA ALA A 119 14.18 7.67 -6.45
C ALA A 119 12.94 7.83 -5.57
N MET A 120 12.83 6.97 -4.56
CA MET A 120 11.90 7.14 -3.45
C MET A 120 12.56 8.01 -2.38
N VAL A 121 11.89 9.09 -2.01
CA VAL A 121 12.44 10.12 -1.12
C VAL A 121 11.46 10.50 -0.01
N LEU A 122 12.01 11.06 1.08
CA LEU A 122 11.21 11.77 2.08
C LEU A 122 10.87 13.17 1.52
N ARG A 123 9.57 13.44 1.33
CA ARG A 123 9.08 14.69 0.69
C ARG A 123 9.57 15.96 1.35
N ASN A 124 9.62 15.98 2.68
CA ASN A 124 9.99 17.15 3.48
C ASN A 124 11.46 17.57 3.35
N ALA A 125 12.31 16.72 2.79
CA ALA A 125 13.74 16.97 2.68
C ALA A 125 14.20 17.26 1.24
N VAL A 126 13.29 17.20 0.26
CA VAL A 126 13.60 17.46 -1.16
C VAL A 126 13.52 18.97 -1.44
N PRO A 127 14.49 19.56 -2.18
CA PRO A 127 14.43 20.94 -2.61
C PRO A 127 13.16 21.27 -3.39
N SER A 128 12.61 22.49 -3.20
CA SER A 128 11.31 22.90 -3.75
C SER A 128 11.28 23.04 -5.28
N ASP A 129 12.42 23.09 -5.93
CA ASP A 129 12.60 23.15 -7.38
C ASP A 129 12.55 21.77 -8.05
N ILE A 130 12.62 20.69 -7.25
CA ILE A 130 12.51 19.33 -7.74
C ILE A 130 11.06 18.86 -7.64
N HIS A 131 10.50 18.40 -8.76
CA HIS A 131 9.14 17.87 -8.79
C HIS A 131 9.04 16.51 -8.11
N ILE A 132 8.11 16.40 -7.12
CA ILE A 132 7.83 15.17 -6.41
C ILE A 132 6.45 14.66 -6.84
N SER A 133 6.41 13.50 -7.45
CA SER A 133 5.17 12.79 -7.78
C SER A 133 4.62 12.02 -6.57
N PRO A 134 3.30 11.79 -6.52
CA PRO A 134 2.74 10.83 -5.57
C PRO A 134 3.34 9.44 -5.78
N ILE A 135 3.50 8.69 -4.69
CA ILE A 135 3.90 7.29 -4.73
C ILE A 135 2.70 6.41 -4.37
N SER A 136 2.50 5.32 -5.11
CA SER A 136 1.50 4.31 -4.76
C SER A 136 2.00 3.39 -3.64
N ILE A 137 1.10 2.75 -2.93
CA ILE A 137 1.43 1.75 -1.90
C ILE A 137 2.18 0.57 -2.51
N GLU A 138 1.85 0.19 -3.75
CA GLU A 138 2.56 -0.86 -4.48
C GLU A 138 4.03 -0.51 -4.76
N GLU A 139 4.29 0.70 -5.28
CA GLU A 139 5.66 1.19 -5.53
C GLU A 139 6.45 1.29 -4.23
N LEU A 140 5.82 1.83 -3.17
CA LEU A 140 6.43 1.93 -1.85
C LEU A 140 6.88 0.55 -1.33
N PHE A 141 6.01 -0.46 -1.41
CA PHE A 141 6.33 -1.83 -1.04
C PHE A 141 7.51 -2.38 -1.86
N VAL A 142 7.45 -2.24 -3.18
CA VAL A 142 8.51 -2.74 -4.09
C VAL A 142 9.87 -2.11 -3.78
N PHE A 143 9.90 -0.81 -3.50
CA PHE A 143 11.13 -0.11 -3.16
C PHE A 143 11.68 -0.54 -1.79
N MET A 144 10.83 -0.64 -0.77
CA MET A 144 11.25 -1.12 0.56
C MET A 144 11.78 -2.55 0.55
N VAL A 145 11.17 -3.44 -0.23
CA VAL A 145 11.65 -4.83 -0.38
C VAL A 145 13.00 -4.89 -1.10
N LYS A 146 13.27 -3.97 -2.04
CA LYS A 146 14.56 -3.91 -2.75
C LYS A 146 15.67 -3.32 -1.87
N GLU A 147 15.35 -2.39 -0.98
CA GLU A 147 16.30 -1.83 -0.01
C GLU A 147 16.66 -2.85 1.08
N ALA A 148 15.70 -3.69 1.49
CA ALA A 148 15.89 -4.70 2.54
C ALA A 148 16.76 -5.91 2.13
N LYS A 149 17.38 -5.89 0.95
CA LYS A 149 18.33 -6.91 0.48
C LYS A 149 19.73 -6.57 0.90
#